data_675141f9a60ca6a792f06edf0802d2bf
#
_entry.id   675141f9a60ca6a792f06edf0802d2bf
#
_cell.length_a   1.000
_cell.length_b   1.000
_cell.length_c   1.000
_cell.angle_alpha   90.00
_cell.angle_beta   90.00
_cell.angle_gamma   90.00
#
_symmetry.space_group_name_H-M   'P 1'
#
loop_
_entity.id
_entity.type
_entity.pdbx_description
1 polymer ?
#
loop_
_entity_poly.entity_id
_entity_poly.type
_entity_poly.pdbx_seq_one_letter_code
_entity_poly.pdbx_strand_id
1 'polypeptide(L)'
;MDVLGLTIMIPLLPFYAEKLGASPTQVGWLVGVYALCQLFSGPLLGRMSDHVGRKPLLIVSQIGTLIGFLITAAAGTLWVVFLGRIIDGATAGNLSLAQAYISDVTKPEDRAKSFGVIGIAFGMGFLIGPAISGFLSQFDYRMPILAAALMSFTSILATTFLLPSVANAHRVQGGPSGPGGRRLSLVQWGEYGRYFRQPGLGDLLAQFLVFTFSFAMFVAALALFVERRITWHGKPFGPEQTGYVWAYAGFLGVCLQGPGLGRLVKRFGERALNRVGFGAYVVGYSLLAFAHSIPWLLMSTTVLALGGLVRPTLTSMITQQTPREEQGTVLGLTQSLTSVSQIAGPPLAGLLIQHN
;
A
#
# COMPACT_ATOMS: atom_id res chain seq x y z
N MET A 1 -13.57 3.10 -1.90
CA MET A 1 -13.38 4.55 -1.96
C MET A 1 -11.99 4.95 -1.44
N ASP A 2 -11.64 4.68 -0.18
CA ASP A 2 -10.32 5.09 0.40
C ASP A 2 -9.12 4.56 -0.39
N VAL A 3 -9.18 3.29 -0.86
CA VAL A 3 -8.13 2.71 -1.70
C VAL A 3 -8.00 3.45 -3.04
N LEU A 4 -9.10 3.88 -3.64
CA LEU A 4 -9.08 4.69 -4.87
C LEU A 4 -8.39 6.04 -4.63
N GLY A 5 -8.71 6.74 -3.54
CA GLY A 5 -8.02 7.97 -3.17
C GLY A 5 -6.51 7.79 -3.05
N LEU A 6 -6.07 6.73 -2.37
CA LEU A 6 -4.65 6.39 -2.26
C LEU A 6 -4.00 6.13 -3.62
N THR A 7 -4.63 5.32 -4.46
CA THR A 7 -4.04 4.89 -5.74
C THR A 7 -4.05 5.98 -6.81
N ILE A 8 -4.96 6.95 -6.73
CA ILE A 8 -4.93 8.18 -7.54
C ILE A 8 -3.67 9.00 -7.27
N MET A 9 -3.23 9.07 -6.00
CA MET A 9 -2.06 9.86 -5.61
C MET A 9 -0.73 9.26 -6.06
N ILE A 10 -0.64 7.93 -6.19
CA ILE A 10 0.64 7.24 -6.48
C ILE A 10 1.34 7.76 -7.73
N PRO A 11 0.72 7.81 -8.94
CA PRO A 11 1.40 8.29 -10.13
C PRO A 11 1.58 9.80 -10.18
N LEU A 12 0.76 10.55 -9.46
CA LEU A 12 0.71 12.02 -9.54
C LEU A 12 1.69 12.71 -8.61
N LEU A 13 1.82 12.22 -7.37
CA LEU A 13 2.54 12.92 -6.30
C LEU A 13 3.97 13.32 -6.68
N PRO A 14 4.78 12.49 -7.36
CA PRO A 14 6.11 12.87 -7.79
C PRO A 14 6.10 14.10 -8.71
N PHE A 15 5.30 14.09 -9.76
CA PHE A 15 5.20 15.20 -10.73
C PHE A 15 4.68 16.49 -10.09
N TYR A 16 3.68 16.37 -9.21
CA TYR A 16 3.12 17.51 -8.51
C TYR A 16 4.14 18.15 -7.57
N ALA A 17 4.93 17.35 -6.86
CA ALA A 17 5.98 17.82 -5.99
C ALA A 17 7.13 18.47 -6.77
N GLU A 18 7.59 17.87 -7.88
CA GLU A 18 8.62 18.48 -8.75
C GLU A 18 8.16 19.80 -9.36
N LYS A 19 6.88 19.93 -9.74
CA LYS A 19 6.30 21.22 -10.18
C LYS A 19 6.40 22.32 -9.11
N LEU A 20 6.41 21.93 -7.83
CA LEU A 20 6.61 22.83 -6.68
C LEU A 20 8.08 22.96 -6.26
N GLY A 21 9.02 22.48 -7.08
CA GLY A 21 10.46 22.59 -6.87
C GLY A 21 11.06 21.52 -5.98
N ALA A 22 10.39 20.38 -5.78
CA ALA A 22 10.95 19.30 -5.01
C ALA A 22 12.12 18.60 -5.74
N SER A 23 13.18 18.30 -5.02
CA SER A 23 14.18 17.33 -5.47
C SER A 23 13.64 15.90 -5.42
N PRO A 24 14.20 14.93 -6.19
CA PRO A 24 13.80 13.53 -6.13
C PRO A 24 13.87 12.94 -4.71
N THR A 25 14.86 13.34 -3.92
CA THR A 25 14.97 12.93 -2.51
C THR A 25 13.79 13.46 -1.67
N GLN A 26 13.37 14.72 -1.88
CA GLN A 26 12.21 15.30 -1.21
C GLN A 26 10.90 14.62 -1.62
N VAL A 27 10.77 14.22 -2.88
CA VAL A 27 9.65 13.39 -3.36
C VAL A 27 9.59 12.06 -2.58
N GLY A 28 10.73 11.40 -2.42
CA GLY A 28 10.82 10.19 -1.61
C GLY A 28 10.38 10.42 -0.16
N TRP A 29 10.78 11.54 0.45
CA TRP A 29 10.38 11.90 1.82
C TRP A 29 8.88 12.20 1.95
N LEU A 30 8.20 12.70 0.92
CA LEU A 30 6.73 12.87 0.95
C LEU A 30 5.99 11.53 1.15
N VAL A 31 6.52 10.46 0.60
CA VAL A 31 5.99 9.10 0.83
C VAL A 31 6.43 8.59 2.19
N GLY A 32 7.71 8.78 2.53
CA GLY A 32 8.29 8.31 3.79
C GLY A 32 7.66 8.94 5.03
N VAL A 33 7.39 10.25 5.02
CA VAL A 33 6.79 10.94 6.17
C VAL A 33 5.35 10.48 6.44
N TYR A 34 4.57 10.22 5.38
CA TYR A 34 3.26 9.60 5.53
C TYR A 34 3.35 8.24 6.23
N ALA A 35 4.24 7.36 5.73
CA ALA A 35 4.44 6.03 6.30
C ALA A 35 4.98 6.09 7.74
N LEU A 36 5.83 7.07 8.05
CA LEU A 36 6.32 7.31 9.41
C LEU A 36 5.17 7.69 10.36
N CYS A 37 4.34 8.65 9.97
CA CYS A 37 3.16 9.03 10.76
C CYS A 37 2.20 7.84 10.92
N GLN A 38 1.93 7.10 9.84
CA GLN A 38 1.06 5.92 9.85
C GLN A 38 1.55 4.82 10.78
N LEU A 39 2.87 4.63 10.90
CA LEU A 39 3.45 3.64 11.81
C LEU A 39 3.01 3.86 13.27
N PHE A 40 2.85 5.11 13.68
CA PHE A 40 2.40 5.47 15.03
C PHE A 40 0.87 5.57 15.12
N SER A 41 0.23 6.18 14.13
CA SER A 41 -1.21 6.41 14.16
C SER A 41 -2.03 5.12 14.04
N GLY A 42 -1.59 4.15 13.23
CA GLY A 42 -2.32 2.90 13.04
C GLY A 42 -2.60 2.14 14.34
N PRO A 43 -1.60 1.79 15.15
CA PRO A 43 -1.80 1.16 16.45
C PRO A 43 -2.55 2.02 17.46
N LEU A 44 -2.34 3.35 17.43
CA LEU A 44 -3.04 4.28 18.32
C LEU A 44 -4.54 4.30 18.03
N LEU A 45 -4.91 4.54 16.77
CA LEU A 45 -6.31 4.55 16.33
C LEU A 45 -6.96 3.17 16.50
N GLY A 46 -6.22 2.08 16.25
CA GLY A 46 -6.68 0.73 16.52
C GLY A 46 -7.10 0.55 17.97
N ARG A 47 -6.24 0.91 18.94
CA ARG A 47 -6.56 0.83 20.37
C ARG A 47 -7.70 1.76 20.79
N MET A 48 -7.69 3.01 20.31
CA MET A 48 -8.77 3.94 20.59
C MET A 48 -10.10 3.40 20.10
N SER A 49 -10.12 2.71 18.96
CA SER A 49 -11.34 2.14 18.38
C SER A 49 -11.93 0.98 19.21
N ASP A 50 -11.11 0.32 20.05
CA ASP A 50 -11.59 -0.69 20.99
C ASP A 50 -12.46 -0.09 22.10
N HIS A 51 -12.25 1.19 22.43
CA HIS A 51 -12.97 1.92 23.47
C HIS A 51 -14.10 2.79 22.93
N VAL A 52 -13.80 3.58 21.90
CA VAL A 52 -14.74 4.56 21.30
C VAL A 52 -15.67 3.90 20.28
N GLY A 53 -15.25 2.76 19.72
CA GLY A 53 -15.95 2.03 18.66
C GLY A 53 -15.28 2.19 17.30
N ARG A 54 -15.44 1.19 16.43
CA ARG A 54 -14.77 1.12 15.11
C ARG A 54 -15.27 2.22 14.17
N LYS A 55 -16.60 2.41 14.06
CA LYS A 55 -17.21 3.35 13.12
C LYS A 55 -16.81 4.80 13.38
N PRO A 56 -16.88 5.35 14.61
CA PRO A 56 -16.47 6.74 14.88
C PRO A 56 -15.00 6.98 14.53
N LEU A 57 -14.09 6.07 14.89
CA LEU A 57 -12.67 6.23 14.59
C LEU A 57 -12.37 6.08 13.10
N LEU A 58 -13.11 5.23 12.37
CA LEU A 58 -13.00 5.13 10.92
C LEU A 58 -13.40 6.46 10.26
N ILE A 59 -14.48 7.10 10.71
CA ILE A 59 -14.91 8.43 10.23
C ILE A 59 -13.84 9.49 10.52
N VAL A 60 -13.27 9.52 11.73
CA VAL A 60 -12.19 10.45 12.09
C VAL A 60 -10.97 10.26 11.19
N SER A 61 -10.58 9.01 10.93
CA SER A 61 -9.49 8.68 10.03
C SER A 61 -9.77 9.16 8.59
N GLN A 62 -10.97 8.93 8.07
CA GLN A 62 -11.39 9.39 6.74
C GLN A 62 -11.45 10.92 6.63
N ILE A 63 -11.91 11.62 7.69
CA ILE A 63 -11.89 13.08 7.74
C ILE A 63 -10.47 13.62 7.67
N GLY A 64 -9.53 13.01 8.39
CA GLY A 64 -8.11 13.38 8.31
C GLY A 64 -7.52 13.18 6.92
N THR A 65 -7.84 12.07 6.25
CA THR A 65 -7.46 11.82 4.85
C THR A 65 -8.05 12.87 3.91
N LEU A 66 -9.34 13.22 4.08
CA LEU A 66 -10.00 14.29 3.30
C LEU A 66 -9.28 15.62 3.47
N ILE A 67 -9.01 16.03 4.72
CA ILE A 67 -8.29 17.28 5.03
C ILE A 67 -6.89 17.25 4.41
N GLY A 68 -6.16 16.14 4.52
CA GLY A 68 -4.85 15.95 3.91
C GLY A 68 -4.86 16.15 2.39
N PHE A 69 -5.87 15.61 1.70
CA PHE A 69 -6.04 15.81 0.25
C PHE A 69 -6.41 17.26 -0.09
N LEU A 70 -7.31 17.89 0.66
CA LEU A 70 -7.69 19.29 0.42
C LEU A 70 -6.51 20.25 0.63
N ILE A 71 -5.71 20.06 1.69
CA ILE A 71 -4.48 20.83 1.92
C ILE A 71 -3.49 20.60 0.77
N THR A 72 -3.31 19.36 0.33
CA THR A 72 -2.42 19.03 -0.79
C THR A 72 -2.93 19.66 -2.10
N ALA A 73 -4.23 19.65 -2.39
CA ALA A 73 -4.80 20.29 -3.57
C ALA A 73 -4.64 21.83 -3.56
N ALA A 74 -4.74 22.45 -2.39
CA ALA A 74 -4.55 23.89 -2.21
C ALA A 74 -3.08 24.31 -2.12
N ALA A 75 -2.12 23.37 -2.17
CA ALA A 75 -0.72 23.67 -1.96
C ALA A 75 -0.17 24.59 -3.04
N GLY A 76 0.46 25.69 -2.60
CA GLY A 76 1.26 26.58 -3.41
C GLY A 76 2.77 26.39 -3.20
N THR A 77 3.16 25.61 -2.19
CA THR A 77 4.55 25.32 -1.86
C THR A 77 4.71 23.85 -1.43
N LEU A 78 5.93 23.33 -1.57
CA LEU A 78 6.26 21.96 -1.19
C LEU A 78 5.93 21.65 0.29
N TRP A 79 6.17 22.62 1.19
CA TRP A 79 5.91 22.43 2.63
C TRP A 79 4.44 22.22 2.96
N VAL A 80 3.53 22.81 2.20
CA VAL A 80 2.08 22.59 2.35
C VAL A 80 1.71 21.15 1.92
N VAL A 81 2.39 20.61 0.89
CA VAL A 81 2.23 19.20 0.50
C VAL A 81 2.70 18.28 1.63
N PHE A 82 3.87 18.57 2.25
CA PHE A 82 4.33 17.83 3.42
C PHE A 82 3.33 17.87 4.57
N LEU A 83 2.76 19.05 4.86
CA LEU A 83 1.73 19.19 5.90
C LEU A 83 0.52 18.31 5.61
N GLY A 84 0.02 18.30 4.37
CA GLY A 84 -1.07 17.43 3.94
C GLY A 84 -0.74 15.95 4.14
N ARG A 85 0.50 15.52 3.81
CA ARG A 85 0.96 14.13 4.00
C ARG A 85 1.11 13.76 5.48
N ILE A 86 1.55 14.69 6.32
CA ILE A 86 1.66 14.48 7.78
C ILE A 86 0.28 14.30 8.39
N ILE A 87 -0.68 15.16 8.05
CA ILE A 87 -2.06 15.08 8.57
C ILE A 87 -2.72 13.77 8.12
N ASP A 88 -2.64 13.44 6.82
CA ASP A 88 -3.16 12.17 6.28
C ASP A 88 -2.50 10.96 6.98
N GLY A 89 -1.18 10.96 7.13
CA GLY A 89 -0.44 9.89 7.81
C GLY A 89 -0.75 9.79 9.31
N ALA A 90 -0.90 10.92 10.00
CA ALA A 90 -1.22 10.96 11.44
C ALA A 90 -2.64 10.46 11.74
N THR A 91 -3.51 10.44 10.74
CA THR A 91 -4.87 9.92 10.84
C THR A 91 -5.06 8.61 10.05
N ALA A 92 -4.01 8.03 9.49
CA ALA A 92 -4.07 6.86 8.63
C ALA A 92 -4.37 5.56 9.41
N GLY A 93 -5.64 5.33 9.68
CA GLY A 93 -6.17 4.12 10.31
C GLY A 93 -7.21 3.37 9.45
N ASN A 94 -7.59 3.92 8.29
CA ASN A 94 -8.70 3.43 7.48
C ASN A 94 -8.68 1.93 7.24
N LEU A 95 -7.54 1.39 6.77
CA LEU A 95 -7.43 -0.03 6.45
C LEU A 95 -7.49 -0.92 7.70
N SER A 96 -6.73 -0.59 8.73
CA SER A 96 -6.70 -1.37 9.97
C SER A 96 -8.04 -1.34 10.72
N LEU A 97 -8.69 -0.18 10.75
CA LEU A 97 -10.02 -0.01 11.34
C LEU A 97 -11.11 -0.76 10.55
N ALA A 98 -11.03 -0.72 9.20
CA ALA A 98 -11.95 -1.49 8.36
C ALA A 98 -11.75 -3.00 8.53
N GLN A 99 -10.51 -3.48 8.62
CA GLN A 99 -10.21 -4.88 8.89
C GLN A 99 -10.71 -5.31 10.28
N ALA A 100 -10.51 -4.48 11.30
CA ALA A 100 -11.02 -4.72 12.64
C ALA A 100 -12.56 -4.76 12.64
N TYR A 101 -13.23 -3.81 11.99
CA TYR A 101 -14.68 -3.80 11.85
C TYR A 101 -15.21 -5.08 11.19
N ILE A 102 -14.63 -5.48 10.04
CA ILE A 102 -14.99 -6.72 9.35
C ILE A 102 -14.80 -7.92 10.27
N SER A 103 -13.70 -7.97 11.02
CA SER A 103 -13.44 -9.05 11.99
C SER A 103 -14.50 -9.12 13.09
N ASP A 104 -14.99 -7.94 13.55
CA ASP A 104 -15.97 -7.85 14.63
C ASP A 104 -17.40 -8.25 14.19
N VAL A 105 -17.76 -7.98 12.92
CA VAL A 105 -19.12 -8.25 12.40
C VAL A 105 -19.25 -9.57 11.62
N THR A 106 -18.13 -10.24 11.32
CA THR A 106 -18.14 -11.44 10.47
C THR A 106 -17.86 -12.69 11.31
N LYS A 107 -18.67 -13.74 11.11
CA LYS A 107 -18.45 -15.04 11.73
C LYS A 107 -17.09 -15.62 11.31
N PRO A 108 -16.42 -16.42 12.17
CA PRO A 108 -15.11 -17.00 11.86
C PRO A 108 -15.03 -17.72 10.51
N GLU A 109 -16.10 -18.43 10.13
CA GLU A 109 -16.18 -19.20 8.88
C GLU A 109 -16.17 -18.31 7.64
N ASP A 110 -16.74 -17.09 7.73
CA ASP A 110 -16.90 -16.15 6.60
C ASP A 110 -15.77 -15.09 6.54
N ARG A 111 -14.89 -15.03 7.54
CA ARG A 111 -13.83 -14.00 7.62
C ARG A 111 -12.94 -13.99 6.38
N ALA A 112 -12.50 -15.15 5.91
CA ALA A 112 -11.64 -15.25 4.73
C ALA A 112 -12.31 -14.64 3.48
N LYS A 113 -13.61 -14.88 3.28
CA LYS A 113 -14.40 -14.29 2.20
C LYS A 113 -14.52 -12.77 2.36
N SER A 114 -14.80 -12.30 3.56
CA SER A 114 -14.95 -10.86 3.84
C SER A 114 -13.63 -10.11 3.67
N PHE A 115 -12.50 -10.66 4.10
CA PHE A 115 -11.18 -10.09 3.82
C PHE A 115 -10.81 -10.13 2.33
N GLY A 116 -11.34 -11.11 1.57
CA GLY A 116 -11.21 -11.16 0.12
C GLY A 116 -11.77 -9.92 -0.59
N VAL A 117 -12.83 -9.31 -0.03
CA VAL A 117 -13.40 -8.05 -0.56
C VAL A 117 -12.39 -6.90 -0.48
N ILE A 118 -11.56 -6.85 0.57
CA ILE A 118 -10.48 -5.86 0.67
C ILE A 118 -9.47 -6.07 -0.48
N GLY A 119 -9.12 -7.32 -0.77
CA GLY A 119 -8.23 -7.63 -1.90
C GLY A 119 -8.80 -7.17 -3.24
N ILE A 120 -10.11 -7.39 -3.47
CA ILE A 120 -10.81 -6.89 -4.66
C ILE A 120 -10.77 -5.35 -4.70
N ALA A 121 -11.00 -4.67 -3.58
CA ALA A 121 -10.94 -3.22 -3.51
C ALA A 121 -9.54 -2.67 -3.86
N PHE A 122 -8.47 -3.33 -3.43
CA PHE A 122 -7.10 -2.99 -3.83
C PHE A 122 -6.86 -3.24 -5.32
N GLY A 123 -7.27 -4.39 -5.85
CA GLY A 123 -7.15 -4.71 -7.28
C GLY A 123 -7.86 -3.68 -8.15
N MET A 124 -9.11 -3.36 -7.84
CA MET A 124 -9.89 -2.32 -8.53
C MET A 124 -9.27 -0.93 -8.36
N GLY A 125 -8.77 -0.62 -7.16
CA GLY A 125 -8.09 0.63 -6.86
C GLY A 125 -6.86 0.84 -7.72
N PHE A 126 -5.99 -0.14 -7.82
CA PHE A 126 -4.78 -0.08 -8.66
C PHE A 126 -5.08 -0.10 -10.16
N LEU A 127 -6.22 -0.64 -10.59
CA LEU A 127 -6.65 -0.58 -11.98
C LEU A 127 -7.25 0.79 -12.35
N ILE A 128 -8.17 1.29 -11.53
CA ILE A 128 -8.99 2.47 -11.85
C ILE A 128 -8.33 3.75 -11.38
N GLY A 129 -7.72 3.76 -10.17
CA GLY A 129 -7.15 4.96 -9.56
C GLY A 129 -6.10 5.65 -10.42
N PRO A 130 -5.04 4.95 -10.85
CA PRO A 130 -4.04 5.51 -11.73
C PRO A 130 -4.57 5.97 -13.09
N ALA A 131 -5.58 5.28 -13.65
CA ALA A 131 -6.23 5.69 -14.89
C ALA A 131 -6.98 7.01 -14.72
N ILE A 132 -7.74 7.17 -13.62
CA ILE A 132 -8.39 8.44 -13.27
C ILE A 132 -7.33 9.54 -13.06
N SER A 133 -6.26 9.23 -12.34
CA SER A 133 -5.16 10.17 -12.10
C SER A 133 -4.54 10.66 -13.40
N GLY A 134 -4.20 9.74 -14.29
CA GLY A 134 -3.63 10.06 -15.60
C GLY A 134 -4.57 10.93 -16.43
N PHE A 135 -5.84 10.55 -16.54
CA PHE A 135 -6.83 11.31 -17.31
C PHE A 135 -7.03 12.73 -16.76
N LEU A 136 -7.22 12.88 -15.45
CA LEU A 136 -7.49 14.17 -14.83
C LEU A 136 -6.26 15.09 -14.81
N SER A 137 -5.06 14.53 -14.79
CA SER A 137 -3.81 15.30 -14.81
C SER A 137 -3.57 16.09 -16.11
N GLN A 138 -4.27 15.73 -17.19
CA GLN A 138 -4.24 16.49 -18.46
C GLN A 138 -4.81 17.90 -18.31
N PHE A 139 -5.76 18.10 -17.40
CA PHE A 139 -6.41 19.38 -17.16
C PHE A 139 -5.61 20.22 -16.15
N ASP A 140 -5.36 19.67 -14.98
CA ASP A 140 -4.52 20.26 -13.93
C ASP A 140 -4.09 19.16 -12.95
N TYR A 141 -2.88 19.28 -12.38
CA TYR A 141 -2.37 18.32 -11.36
C TYR A 141 -3.18 18.33 -10.06
N ARG A 142 -3.98 19.39 -9.81
CA ARG A 142 -4.89 19.46 -8.66
C ARG A 142 -6.14 18.61 -8.87
N MET A 143 -6.57 18.38 -10.10
CA MET A 143 -7.81 17.66 -10.40
C MET A 143 -7.82 16.21 -9.87
N PRO A 144 -6.76 15.39 -10.05
CA PRO A 144 -6.71 14.07 -9.43
C PRO A 144 -6.77 14.13 -7.89
N ILE A 145 -6.13 15.13 -7.27
CA ILE A 145 -6.14 15.29 -5.80
C ILE A 145 -7.55 15.64 -5.31
N LEU A 146 -8.25 16.52 -6.02
CA LEU A 146 -9.65 16.85 -5.72
C LEU A 146 -10.57 15.65 -5.95
N ALA A 147 -10.31 14.82 -6.96
CA ALA A 147 -11.04 13.57 -7.16
C ALA A 147 -10.80 12.60 -5.98
N ALA A 148 -9.56 12.47 -5.49
CA ALA A 148 -9.25 11.69 -4.30
C ALA A 148 -9.96 12.24 -3.04
N ALA A 149 -10.01 13.56 -2.88
CA ALA A 149 -10.78 14.22 -1.80
C ALA A 149 -12.29 13.92 -1.92
N LEU A 150 -12.86 13.97 -3.13
CA LEU A 150 -14.26 13.61 -3.37
C LEU A 150 -14.53 12.12 -3.05
N MET A 151 -13.61 11.22 -3.41
CA MET A 151 -13.72 9.80 -3.03
C MET A 151 -13.68 9.63 -1.51
N SER A 152 -12.79 10.35 -0.80
CA SER A 152 -12.74 10.33 0.66
C SER A 152 -14.02 10.89 1.28
N PHE A 153 -14.54 12.00 0.77
CA PHE A 153 -15.83 12.57 1.22
C PHE A 153 -16.98 11.59 1.01
N THR A 154 -17.06 10.95 -0.16
CA THR A 154 -18.06 9.91 -0.46
C THR A 154 -17.92 8.72 0.49
N SER A 155 -16.68 8.35 0.84
CA SER A 155 -16.40 7.27 1.80
C SER A 155 -16.92 7.63 3.21
N ILE A 156 -16.74 8.89 3.66
CA ILE A 156 -17.29 9.38 4.92
C ILE A 156 -18.82 9.27 4.94
N LEU A 157 -19.47 9.72 3.87
CA LEU A 157 -20.94 9.62 3.76
C LEU A 157 -21.40 8.15 3.79
N ALA A 158 -20.75 7.29 2.98
CA ALA A 158 -21.06 5.87 2.97
C ALA A 158 -20.84 5.21 4.35
N THR A 159 -19.74 5.51 5.02
CA THR A 159 -19.47 5.02 6.38
C THR A 159 -20.51 5.54 7.39
N THR A 160 -20.89 6.80 7.29
CA THR A 160 -21.84 7.43 8.22
C THR A 160 -23.24 6.85 8.07
N PHE A 161 -23.73 6.70 6.83
CA PHE A 161 -25.12 6.33 6.57
C PHE A 161 -25.33 4.83 6.34
N LEU A 162 -24.36 4.14 5.72
CA LEU A 162 -24.55 2.73 5.33
C LEU A 162 -23.91 1.76 6.33
N LEU A 163 -22.87 2.18 7.07
CA LEU A 163 -22.21 1.28 7.99
C LEU A 163 -23.00 1.20 9.31
N PRO A 164 -23.49 0.02 9.73
CA PRO A 164 -24.17 -0.12 11.02
C PRO A 164 -23.25 0.29 12.17
N SER A 165 -23.79 1.03 13.13
CA SER A 165 -23.09 1.24 14.40
C SER A 165 -23.17 -0.07 15.18
N VAL A 166 -22.07 -0.81 15.26
CA VAL A 166 -21.97 -1.93 16.20
C VAL A 166 -21.84 -1.27 17.57
N ALA A 167 -22.98 -0.99 18.19
CA ALA A 167 -23.01 -0.69 19.62
C ALA A 167 -22.28 -1.86 20.31
N ASN A 168 -21.59 -1.61 21.42
CA ASN A 168 -20.78 -2.54 22.22
C ASN A 168 -21.50 -3.83 22.67
N ALA A 169 -22.62 -4.21 22.05
CA ALA A 169 -23.51 -5.31 22.36
C ALA A 169 -22.96 -6.69 22.00
N HIS A 170 -21.88 -6.79 21.22
CA HIS A 170 -21.18 -8.03 21.00
C HIS A 170 -19.68 -7.87 21.32
N ARG A 171 -19.35 -7.53 22.57
CA ARG A 171 -18.28 -8.29 23.23
C ARG A 171 -18.76 -9.73 23.20
N VAL A 172 -18.51 -10.42 22.08
CA VAL A 172 -18.50 -11.87 22.07
C VAL A 172 -17.49 -12.25 23.13
N GLN A 173 -17.98 -12.66 24.30
CA GLN A 173 -17.23 -13.41 25.27
C GLN A 173 -16.60 -14.56 24.49
N GLY A 174 -15.31 -14.45 24.16
CA GLY A 174 -14.64 -15.50 23.42
C GLY A 174 -13.68 -15.08 22.32
N GLY A 175 -13.33 -13.79 22.16
CA GLY A 175 -12.06 -13.48 21.51
C GLY A 175 -10.92 -13.90 22.44
N PRO A 176 -9.79 -14.44 21.95
CA PRO A 176 -8.70 -14.90 22.80
C PRO A 176 -7.99 -13.70 23.46
N SER A 177 -8.64 -13.12 24.46
CA SER A 177 -8.00 -12.43 25.58
C SER A 177 -7.61 -13.53 26.57
N GLY A 178 -6.92 -14.57 26.08
CA GLY A 178 -6.19 -15.42 26.99
C GLY A 178 -5.13 -14.59 27.69
N PRO A 179 -4.78 -14.92 28.96
CA PRO A 179 -3.75 -14.19 29.72
C PRO A 179 -2.34 -14.27 29.11
N GLY A 180 -2.21 -14.67 27.83
CA GLY A 180 -1.00 -14.75 27.03
C GLY A 180 -0.98 -13.92 25.75
N GLY A 181 -2.03 -13.13 25.44
CA GLY A 181 -2.00 -12.14 24.35
C GLY A 181 -1.02 -11.04 24.70
N ARG A 182 0.28 -11.26 24.47
CA ARG A 182 1.34 -10.28 24.66
C ARG A 182 0.97 -9.06 23.80
N ARG A 183 0.68 -7.96 24.49
CA ARG A 183 0.41 -6.66 23.89
C ARG A 183 1.61 -6.30 23.04
N LEU A 184 1.43 -6.23 21.71
CA LEU A 184 2.45 -5.71 20.80
C LEU A 184 2.77 -4.27 21.24
N SER A 185 3.80 -4.10 22.02
CA SER A 185 4.39 -2.81 22.29
C SER A 185 5.21 -2.44 21.06
N LEU A 186 5.04 -1.20 20.56
CA LEU A 186 5.85 -0.62 19.48
C LEU A 186 7.38 -0.67 19.77
N VAL A 187 7.79 -1.11 20.96
CA VAL A 187 9.16 -1.03 21.50
C VAL A 187 9.79 -2.41 21.70
N GLN A 188 9.13 -3.53 21.40
CA GLN A 188 9.71 -4.86 21.65
C GLN A 188 10.46 -5.43 20.43
N TRP A 189 11.36 -4.64 19.84
CA TRP A 189 12.24 -5.08 18.76
C TRP A 189 13.04 -6.35 19.10
N GLY A 190 13.36 -6.55 20.38
CA GLY A 190 14.05 -7.76 20.83
C GLY A 190 13.25 -9.05 20.65
N GLU A 191 11.92 -9.02 20.77
CA GLU A 191 11.07 -10.19 20.51
C GLU A 191 10.98 -10.50 19.02
N TYR A 192 10.99 -9.49 18.17
CA TYR A 192 11.01 -9.67 16.71
C TYR A 192 12.29 -10.37 16.24
N GLY A 193 13.43 -10.09 16.87
CA GLY A 193 14.70 -10.77 16.60
C GLY A 193 14.64 -12.30 16.82
N ARG A 194 13.76 -12.78 17.70
CA ARG A 194 13.54 -14.23 17.90
C ARG A 194 12.99 -14.91 16.66
N TYR A 195 12.01 -14.27 15.96
CA TYR A 195 11.42 -14.82 14.74
C TYR A 195 12.41 -14.88 13.58
N PHE A 196 13.30 -13.89 13.47
CA PHE A 196 14.37 -13.91 12.46
C PHE A 196 15.41 -15.00 12.71
N ARG A 197 15.56 -15.48 13.96
CA ARG A 197 16.49 -16.57 14.31
C ARG A 197 15.86 -17.95 14.16
N GLN A 198 14.56 -18.05 13.92
CA GLN A 198 13.88 -19.34 13.70
C GLN A 198 14.23 -19.87 12.29
N PRO A 199 14.74 -21.12 12.18
CA PRO A 199 15.05 -21.72 10.89
C PRO A 199 13.83 -21.75 9.97
N GLY A 200 14.00 -21.34 8.73
CA GLY A 200 12.96 -21.29 7.72
C GLY A 200 12.05 -20.06 7.82
N LEU A 201 11.55 -19.68 8.99
CA LEU A 201 10.75 -18.49 9.17
C LEU A 201 11.58 -17.21 9.00
N GLY A 202 12.80 -17.19 9.55
CA GLY A 202 13.73 -16.05 9.40
C GLY A 202 14.05 -15.77 7.94
N ASP A 203 14.28 -16.81 7.14
CA ASP A 203 14.55 -16.68 5.70
C ASP A 203 13.34 -16.10 4.95
N LEU A 204 12.12 -16.51 5.31
CA LEU A 204 10.89 -15.97 4.70
C LEU A 204 10.67 -14.50 5.08
N LEU A 205 10.94 -14.14 6.33
CA LEU A 205 10.85 -12.74 6.80
C LEU A 205 11.90 -11.85 6.13
N ALA A 206 13.13 -12.35 5.94
CA ALA A 206 14.17 -11.65 5.18
C ALA A 206 13.78 -11.45 3.72
N GLN A 207 13.26 -12.49 3.06
CA GLN A 207 12.71 -12.38 1.70
C GLN A 207 11.57 -11.36 1.63
N PHE A 208 10.68 -11.34 2.63
CA PHE A 208 9.57 -10.40 2.71
C PHE A 208 10.08 -8.94 2.87
N LEU A 209 11.09 -8.72 3.69
CA LEU A 209 11.72 -7.40 3.85
C LEU A 209 12.35 -6.92 2.55
N VAL A 210 13.18 -7.76 1.91
CA VAL A 210 13.84 -7.41 0.62
C VAL A 210 12.79 -7.11 -0.45
N PHE A 211 11.73 -7.92 -0.53
CA PHE A 211 10.63 -7.71 -1.46
C PHE A 211 9.93 -6.37 -1.21
N THR A 212 9.48 -6.12 0.03
CA THR A 212 8.73 -4.90 0.35
C THR A 212 9.58 -3.64 0.20
N PHE A 213 10.87 -3.72 0.52
CA PHE A 213 11.81 -2.63 0.35
C PHE A 213 12.03 -2.29 -1.13
N SER A 214 12.32 -3.30 -1.96
CA SER A 214 12.48 -3.14 -3.41
C SER A 214 11.21 -2.60 -4.06
N PHE A 215 10.05 -3.10 -3.65
CA PHE A 215 8.77 -2.64 -4.17
C PHE A 215 8.46 -1.20 -3.76
N ALA A 216 8.76 -0.81 -2.52
CA ALA A 216 8.58 0.57 -2.05
C ALA A 216 9.48 1.56 -2.83
N MET A 217 10.74 1.19 -3.08
CA MET A 217 11.65 1.94 -3.95
C MET A 217 11.09 2.07 -5.37
N PHE A 218 10.65 0.97 -5.96
CA PHE A 218 10.11 0.95 -7.31
C PHE A 218 8.88 1.86 -7.45
N VAL A 219 7.92 1.78 -6.53
CA VAL A 219 6.71 2.60 -6.55
C VAL A 219 7.05 4.09 -6.51
N ALA A 220 8.00 4.48 -5.69
CA ALA A 220 8.43 5.89 -5.55
C ALA A 220 9.27 6.38 -6.74
N ALA A 221 10.09 5.49 -7.31
CA ALA A 221 11.04 5.84 -8.36
C ALA A 221 10.44 5.86 -9.76
N LEU A 222 9.44 5.00 -10.04
CA LEU A 222 8.97 4.73 -11.41
C LEU A 222 8.58 6.02 -12.16
N ALA A 223 7.80 6.89 -11.54
CA ALA A 223 7.34 8.13 -12.16
C ALA A 223 8.51 9.02 -12.60
N LEU A 224 9.44 9.28 -11.69
CA LEU A 224 10.62 10.10 -11.96
C LEU A 224 11.60 9.44 -12.94
N PHE A 225 11.69 8.12 -12.91
CA PHE A 225 12.55 7.35 -13.81
C PHE A 225 12.04 7.43 -15.26
N VAL A 226 10.74 7.18 -15.47
CA VAL A 226 10.17 7.18 -16.82
C VAL A 226 10.14 8.59 -17.41
N GLU A 227 9.91 9.63 -16.60
CA GLU A 227 9.95 11.02 -17.02
C GLU A 227 11.31 11.41 -17.62
N ARG A 228 12.40 10.95 -17.00
CA ARG A 228 13.77 11.30 -17.42
C ARG A 228 14.29 10.46 -18.59
N ARG A 229 13.72 9.28 -18.80
CA ARG A 229 14.25 8.29 -19.77
C ARG A 229 13.39 8.08 -21.00
N ILE A 230 12.10 8.35 -20.92
CA ILE A 230 11.16 8.02 -22.00
C ILE A 230 10.47 9.29 -22.48
N THR A 231 10.39 9.43 -23.79
CA THR A 231 9.67 10.53 -24.44
C THR A 231 8.44 10.00 -25.16
N TRP A 232 7.36 10.77 -25.14
CA TRP A 232 6.12 10.54 -25.86
C TRP A 232 5.81 11.75 -26.72
N HIS A 233 5.77 11.57 -28.06
CA HIS A 233 5.55 12.66 -29.01
C HIS A 233 6.52 13.85 -28.81
N GLY A 234 7.79 13.56 -28.49
CA GLY A 234 8.83 14.59 -28.30
C GLY A 234 8.75 15.31 -26.94
N LYS A 235 7.85 14.92 -26.04
CA LYS A 235 7.76 15.45 -24.66
C LYS A 235 8.18 14.40 -23.64
N PRO A 236 8.69 14.80 -22.46
CA PRO A 236 8.92 13.86 -21.36
C PRO A 236 7.67 13.07 -20.99
N PHE A 237 7.85 11.85 -20.51
CA PHE A 237 6.76 10.98 -20.07
C PHE A 237 6.11 11.55 -18.82
N GLY A 238 4.86 11.98 -18.93
CA GLY A 238 4.17 12.73 -17.89
C GLY A 238 3.29 11.86 -16.97
N PRO A 239 2.54 12.49 -16.05
CA PRO A 239 1.65 11.80 -15.12
C PRO A 239 0.52 11.05 -15.81
N GLU A 240 0.05 11.52 -16.98
CA GLU A 240 -0.95 10.86 -17.79
C GLU A 240 -0.48 9.47 -18.22
N GLN A 241 0.66 9.41 -18.90
CA GLN A 241 1.20 8.17 -19.45
C GLN A 241 1.62 7.23 -18.30
N THR A 242 2.20 7.79 -17.23
CA THR A 242 2.56 7.03 -16.03
C THR A 242 1.30 6.42 -15.37
N GLY A 243 0.20 7.17 -15.33
CA GLY A 243 -1.09 6.65 -14.87
C GLY A 243 -1.58 5.45 -15.68
N TYR A 244 -1.44 5.50 -17.01
CA TYR A 244 -1.80 4.37 -17.88
C TYR A 244 -0.89 3.15 -17.71
N VAL A 245 0.40 3.35 -17.45
CA VAL A 245 1.33 2.24 -17.13
C VAL A 245 0.92 1.57 -15.82
N TRP A 246 0.57 2.35 -14.79
CA TRP A 246 0.06 1.80 -13.53
C TRP A 246 -1.29 1.08 -13.69
N ALA A 247 -2.20 1.63 -14.50
CA ALA A 247 -3.47 1.00 -14.81
C ALA A 247 -3.27 -0.34 -15.55
N TYR A 248 -2.32 -0.39 -16.50
CA TYR A 248 -1.93 -1.62 -17.18
C TYR A 248 -1.34 -2.65 -16.20
N ALA A 249 -0.45 -2.23 -15.30
CA ALA A 249 0.08 -3.09 -14.24
C ALA A 249 -1.04 -3.62 -13.32
N GLY A 250 -1.99 -2.76 -12.96
CA GLY A 250 -3.18 -3.13 -12.18
C GLY A 250 -4.06 -4.14 -12.89
N PHE A 251 -4.30 -3.96 -14.18
CA PHE A 251 -5.06 -4.92 -15.01
C PHE A 251 -4.40 -6.31 -15.02
N LEU A 252 -3.09 -6.35 -15.28
CA LEU A 252 -2.33 -7.62 -15.23
C LEU A 252 -2.38 -8.25 -13.84
N GLY A 253 -2.28 -7.42 -12.78
CA GLY A 253 -2.39 -7.87 -11.40
C GLY A 253 -3.75 -8.52 -11.10
N VAL A 254 -4.84 -7.92 -11.53
CA VAL A 254 -6.21 -8.47 -11.37
C VAL A 254 -6.34 -9.80 -12.12
N CYS A 255 -5.87 -9.88 -13.36
CA CYS A 255 -5.91 -11.13 -14.16
C CYS A 255 -5.11 -12.25 -13.49
N LEU A 256 -3.95 -11.94 -12.93
CA LEU A 256 -3.03 -12.92 -12.34
C LEU A 256 -3.46 -13.36 -10.94
N GLN A 257 -3.84 -12.40 -10.07
CA GLN A 257 -4.13 -12.67 -8.65
C GLN A 257 -5.61 -13.01 -8.41
N GLY A 258 -6.52 -12.69 -9.32
CA GLY A 258 -7.95 -12.98 -9.20
C GLY A 258 -8.21 -14.50 -9.28
N PRO A 259 -8.90 -15.00 -10.32
CA PRO A 259 -9.26 -16.40 -10.42
C PRO A 259 -8.04 -17.33 -10.70
N GLY A 260 -6.89 -16.76 -11.09
CA GLY A 260 -5.69 -17.50 -11.48
C GLY A 260 -4.86 -18.02 -10.33
N LEU A 261 -4.68 -17.22 -9.27
CA LEU A 261 -3.73 -17.52 -8.19
C LEU A 261 -4.02 -18.87 -7.51
N GLY A 262 -5.27 -19.15 -7.16
CA GLY A 262 -5.64 -20.40 -6.50
C GLY A 262 -5.37 -21.64 -7.36
N ARG A 263 -5.56 -21.54 -8.69
CA ARG A 263 -5.24 -22.64 -9.63
C ARG A 263 -3.73 -22.82 -9.78
N LEU A 264 -2.99 -21.72 -9.85
CA LEU A 264 -1.53 -21.73 -9.94
C LEU A 264 -0.90 -22.34 -8.69
N VAL A 265 -1.36 -21.94 -7.49
CA VAL A 265 -0.90 -22.50 -6.21
C VAL A 265 -1.17 -23.99 -6.13
N LYS A 266 -2.39 -24.45 -6.51
CA LYS A 266 -2.72 -25.88 -6.54
C LYS A 266 -1.85 -26.69 -7.51
N ARG A 267 -1.47 -26.11 -8.65
CA ARG A 267 -0.71 -26.80 -9.69
C ARG A 267 0.79 -26.80 -9.45
N PHE A 268 1.36 -25.70 -9.01
CA PHE A 268 2.81 -25.49 -8.94
C PHE A 268 3.35 -25.40 -7.50
N GLY A 269 2.47 -25.16 -6.52
CA GLY A 269 2.84 -24.92 -5.13
C GLY A 269 3.38 -23.50 -4.88
N GLU A 270 3.30 -23.06 -3.63
CA GLU A 270 3.67 -21.69 -3.24
C GLU A 270 5.17 -21.41 -3.42
N ARG A 271 6.04 -22.37 -3.08
CA ARG A 271 7.51 -22.23 -3.21
C ARG A 271 7.96 -22.01 -4.64
N ALA A 272 7.35 -22.69 -5.61
CA ALA A 272 7.67 -22.52 -7.02
C ALA A 272 7.20 -21.15 -7.52
N LEU A 273 5.98 -20.75 -7.17
CA LEU A 273 5.43 -19.44 -7.54
C LEU A 273 6.21 -18.29 -6.91
N ASN A 274 6.67 -18.44 -5.66
CA ASN A 274 7.53 -17.47 -5.01
C ASN A 274 8.86 -17.29 -5.77
N ARG A 275 9.51 -18.39 -6.18
CA ARG A 275 10.76 -18.34 -6.99
C ARG A 275 10.52 -17.70 -8.36
N VAL A 276 9.43 -18.04 -9.03
CA VAL A 276 9.05 -17.42 -10.31
C VAL A 276 8.82 -15.92 -10.13
N GLY A 277 8.13 -15.52 -9.06
CA GLY A 277 7.87 -14.11 -8.76
C GLY A 277 9.15 -13.30 -8.48
N PHE A 278 10.07 -13.82 -7.69
CA PHE A 278 11.38 -13.18 -7.49
C PHE A 278 12.21 -13.12 -8.78
N GLY A 279 12.24 -14.20 -9.56
CA GLY A 279 12.88 -14.22 -10.88
C GLY A 279 12.28 -13.16 -11.80
N ALA A 280 10.95 -13.00 -11.79
CA ALA A 280 10.27 -11.97 -12.55
C ALA A 280 10.65 -10.55 -12.08
N TYR A 281 10.84 -10.31 -10.78
CA TYR A 281 11.38 -9.03 -10.30
C TYR A 281 12.80 -8.77 -10.79
N VAL A 282 13.70 -9.75 -10.70
CA VAL A 282 15.09 -9.60 -11.19
C VAL A 282 15.09 -9.26 -12.68
N VAL A 283 14.39 -10.07 -13.50
CA VAL A 283 14.32 -9.83 -14.95
C VAL A 283 13.59 -8.52 -15.27
N GLY A 284 12.46 -8.26 -14.63
CA GLY A 284 11.65 -7.08 -14.88
C GLY A 284 12.36 -5.77 -14.51
N TYR A 285 13.06 -5.71 -13.37
CA TYR A 285 13.86 -4.53 -13.01
C TYR A 285 15.07 -4.37 -13.93
N SER A 286 15.71 -5.46 -14.35
CA SER A 286 16.78 -5.40 -15.35
C SER A 286 16.29 -4.85 -16.69
N LEU A 287 15.13 -5.35 -17.17
CA LEU A 287 14.51 -4.81 -18.38
C LEU A 287 14.14 -3.34 -18.23
N LEU A 288 13.61 -2.94 -17.06
CA LEU A 288 13.27 -1.55 -16.79
C LEU A 288 14.51 -0.65 -16.82
N ALA A 289 15.63 -1.08 -16.25
CA ALA A 289 16.88 -0.32 -16.25
C ALA A 289 17.38 0.01 -17.67
N PHE A 290 17.08 -0.83 -18.64
CA PHE A 290 17.41 -0.63 -20.06
C PHE A 290 16.23 -0.05 -20.88
N ALA A 291 15.12 0.31 -20.25
CA ALA A 291 13.95 0.83 -20.95
C ALA A 291 14.21 2.25 -21.49
N HIS A 292 14.16 2.39 -22.81
CA HIS A 292 14.27 3.66 -23.52
C HIS A 292 13.06 3.95 -24.40
N SER A 293 12.09 3.04 -24.44
CA SER A 293 10.90 3.15 -25.28
C SER A 293 9.70 2.52 -24.59
N ILE A 294 8.51 2.90 -25.05
CA ILE A 294 7.25 2.41 -24.49
C ILE A 294 7.10 0.89 -24.62
N PRO A 295 7.40 0.24 -25.76
CA PRO A 295 7.32 -1.21 -25.84
C PRO A 295 8.19 -1.92 -24.79
N TRP A 296 9.43 -1.42 -24.54
CA TRP A 296 10.31 -1.92 -23.51
C TRP A 296 9.72 -1.73 -22.10
N LEU A 297 9.14 -0.57 -21.85
CA LEU A 297 8.47 -0.27 -20.57
C LEU A 297 7.30 -1.23 -20.33
N LEU A 298 6.44 -1.45 -21.34
CA LEU A 298 5.31 -2.36 -21.24
C LEU A 298 5.76 -3.83 -21.08
N MET A 299 6.80 -4.24 -21.79
CA MET A 299 7.39 -5.57 -21.61
C MET A 299 7.93 -5.77 -20.18
N SER A 300 8.69 -4.80 -19.67
CA SER A 300 9.18 -4.80 -18.30
C SER A 300 8.02 -4.87 -17.30
N THR A 301 6.99 -4.03 -17.48
CA THR A 301 5.79 -4.01 -16.63
C THR A 301 5.04 -5.34 -16.65
N THR A 302 4.95 -6.00 -17.82
CA THR A 302 4.34 -7.33 -17.95
C THR A 302 5.09 -8.37 -17.15
N VAL A 303 6.43 -8.37 -17.23
CA VAL A 303 7.26 -9.28 -16.45
C VAL A 303 7.16 -8.98 -14.95
N LEU A 304 7.20 -7.69 -14.56
CA LEU A 304 7.05 -7.27 -13.16
C LEU A 304 5.68 -7.65 -12.57
N ALA A 305 4.63 -7.72 -13.38
CA ALA A 305 3.32 -8.15 -12.92
C ALA A 305 3.33 -9.59 -12.35
N LEU A 306 4.16 -10.49 -12.92
CA LEU A 306 4.37 -11.84 -12.36
C LEU A 306 4.98 -11.79 -10.96
N GLY A 307 5.76 -10.75 -10.66
CA GLY A 307 6.28 -10.49 -9.31
C GLY A 307 5.17 -10.26 -8.27
N GLY A 308 3.97 -9.86 -8.69
CA GLY A 308 2.81 -9.73 -7.82
C GLY A 308 2.38 -11.03 -7.11
N LEU A 309 2.91 -12.19 -7.54
CA LEU A 309 2.72 -13.48 -6.86
C LEU A 309 3.52 -13.59 -5.56
N VAL A 310 4.60 -12.81 -5.38
CA VAL A 310 5.50 -12.91 -4.23
C VAL A 310 4.78 -12.61 -2.92
N ARG A 311 4.03 -11.51 -2.85
CA ARG A 311 3.39 -11.09 -1.59
C ARG A 311 2.42 -12.14 -1.04
N PRO A 312 1.43 -12.64 -1.81
CA PRO A 312 0.49 -13.62 -1.29
C PRO A 312 1.16 -14.96 -0.96
N THR A 313 2.11 -15.43 -1.76
CA THR A 313 2.81 -16.69 -1.50
C THR A 313 3.71 -16.60 -0.28
N LEU A 314 4.49 -15.52 -0.10
CA LEU A 314 5.29 -15.30 1.10
C LEU A 314 4.43 -15.22 2.36
N THR A 315 3.34 -14.44 2.32
CA THR A 315 2.43 -14.31 3.48
C THR A 315 1.84 -15.67 3.85
N SER A 316 1.43 -16.47 2.88
CA SER A 316 0.93 -17.82 3.11
C SER A 316 1.99 -18.74 3.71
N MET A 317 3.20 -18.77 3.15
CA MET A 317 4.30 -19.59 3.66
C MET A 317 4.73 -19.18 5.07
N ILE A 318 4.76 -17.88 5.37
CA ILE A 318 5.04 -17.36 6.73
C ILE A 318 3.97 -17.84 7.72
N THR A 319 2.69 -17.74 7.36
CA THR A 319 1.60 -18.17 8.26
C THR A 319 1.58 -19.69 8.46
N GLN A 320 1.93 -20.48 7.45
CA GLN A 320 2.03 -21.95 7.56
C GLN A 320 3.17 -22.40 8.47
N GLN A 321 4.27 -21.65 8.56
CA GLN A 321 5.39 -21.96 9.45
C GLN A 321 5.22 -21.41 10.87
N THR A 322 4.14 -20.65 11.12
CA THR A 322 3.88 -20.02 12.41
C THR A 322 2.76 -20.76 13.14
N PRO A 323 2.93 -21.12 14.43
CA PRO A 323 1.86 -21.65 15.26
C PRO A 323 0.63 -20.73 15.25
N ARG A 324 -0.58 -21.29 15.31
CA ARG A 324 -1.84 -20.51 15.20
C ARG A 324 -1.92 -19.38 16.23
N GLU A 325 -1.39 -19.61 17.43
CA GLU A 325 -1.37 -18.64 18.53
C GLU A 325 -0.48 -17.43 18.26
N GLU A 326 0.58 -17.60 17.44
CA GLU A 326 1.56 -16.57 17.11
C GLU A 326 1.33 -15.91 15.74
N GLN A 327 0.40 -16.42 14.92
CA GLN A 327 0.15 -15.89 13.57
C GLN A 327 -0.17 -14.39 13.54
N GLY A 328 -0.98 -13.91 14.51
CA GLY A 328 -1.28 -12.49 14.65
C GLY A 328 -0.03 -11.64 14.89
N THR A 329 0.89 -12.13 15.73
CA THR A 329 2.17 -11.45 16.05
C THR A 329 3.08 -11.38 14.82
N VAL A 330 3.21 -12.50 14.10
CA VAL A 330 4.07 -12.56 12.91
C VAL A 330 3.49 -11.76 11.74
N LEU A 331 2.17 -11.73 11.55
CA LEU A 331 1.53 -10.85 10.58
C LEU A 331 1.70 -9.37 10.96
N GLY A 332 1.66 -9.04 12.25
CA GLY A 332 2.02 -7.71 12.75
C GLY A 332 3.48 -7.34 12.44
N LEU A 333 4.40 -8.30 12.57
CA LEU A 333 5.79 -8.13 12.18
C LEU A 333 5.93 -7.86 10.67
N THR A 334 5.26 -8.60 9.79
CA THR A 334 5.29 -8.33 8.34
C THR A 334 4.74 -6.94 8.00
N GLN A 335 3.74 -6.46 8.73
CA GLN A 335 3.24 -5.09 8.58
C GLN A 335 4.28 -4.05 9.01
N SER A 336 4.98 -4.30 10.12
CA SER A 336 6.08 -3.43 10.58
C SER A 336 7.22 -3.38 9.57
N LEU A 337 7.61 -4.52 8.98
CA LEU A 337 8.61 -4.59 7.91
C LEU A 337 8.18 -3.79 6.67
N THR A 338 6.89 -3.85 6.32
CA THR A 338 6.32 -3.04 5.23
C THR A 338 6.43 -1.55 5.54
N SER A 339 6.10 -1.12 6.76
CA SER A 339 6.21 0.28 7.18
C SER A 339 7.65 0.79 7.15
N VAL A 340 8.61 0.01 7.66
CA VAL A 340 10.03 0.34 7.58
C VAL A 340 10.48 0.49 6.12
N SER A 341 10.05 -0.42 5.25
CA SER A 341 10.36 -0.35 3.82
C SER A 341 9.78 0.92 3.16
N GLN A 342 8.57 1.32 3.53
CA GLN A 342 7.93 2.53 3.01
C GLN A 342 8.53 3.82 3.58
N ILE A 343 9.13 3.79 4.77
CA ILE A 343 9.83 4.94 5.35
C ILE A 343 11.20 5.13 4.69
N ALA A 344 11.97 4.06 4.53
CA ALA A 344 13.36 4.14 4.08
C ALA A 344 13.54 3.99 2.56
N GLY A 345 12.72 3.16 1.90
CA GLY A 345 12.84 2.87 0.47
C GLY A 345 12.67 4.09 -0.44
N PRO A 346 11.56 4.86 -0.33
CA PRO A 346 11.32 6.00 -1.21
C PRO A 346 12.38 7.11 -1.12
N PRO A 347 12.87 7.55 0.06
CA PRO A 347 13.95 8.52 0.15
C PRO A 347 15.25 8.02 -0.48
N LEU A 348 15.57 6.74 -0.29
CA LEU A 348 16.74 6.13 -0.92
C LEU A 348 16.61 6.08 -2.45
N ALA A 349 15.43 5.72 -2.96
CA ALA A 349 15.16 5.73 -4.40
C ALA A 349 15.32 7.15 -4.98
N GLY A 350 14.77 8.16 -4.29
CA GLY A 350 14.93 9.56 -4.68
C GLY A 350 16.39 10.02 -4.69
N LEU A 351 17.18 9.62 -3.68
CA LEU A 351 18.61 9.92 -3.60
C LEU A 351 19.37 9.31 -4.79
N LEU A 352 19.09 8.05 -5.13
CA LEU A 352 19.71 7.39 -6.27
C LEU A 352 19.37 8.07 -7.61
N ILE A 353 18.13 8.52 -7.79
CA ILE A 353 17.71 9.25 -8.99
C ILE A 353 18.33 10.65 -9.05
N GLN A 354 18.54 11.29 -7.91
CA GLN A 354 19.13 12.64 -7.86
C GLN A 354 20.61 12.66 -8.25
N HIS A 355 21.34 11.55 -8.01
CA HIS A 355 22.78 11.44 -8.27
C HIS A 355 23.14 10.70 -9.57
N ASN A 356 22.16 10.17 -10.29
CA ASN A 356 22.32 9.58 -11.63
C ASN A 356 21.62 10.40 -12.72
#